data_77884dce5db98f32459c614e6b5aa540
#
_entry.id   77884dce5db98f32459c614e6b5aa540
#
_cell.length_a   1.000
_cell.length_b   1.000
_cell.length_c   1.000
_cell.angle_alpha   90.00
_cell.angle_beta   90.00
_cell.angle_gamma   90.00
#
_symmetry.space_group_name_H-M   'P 1'
#
loop_
_entity.id
_entity.type
_entity.pdbx_description
1 polymer ?
#
loop_
_entity_poly.entity_id
_entity_poly.type
_entity_poly.pdbx_seq_one_letter_code
_entity_poly.pdbx_strand_id
1 'polypeptide(L)'
;SLSHAALRCVGVGKCRREEGGVMCPSWRATHEEEHSTRGRAHLLWEMTQGEVIRDGWHSEEVKHSLDLCLACKGCKSDCPVTVDLATYKAEFLSHYYKGRLRPLNAYAFGNIDLWASLASNAPGLVNLTTQLPFLRDIAKLLAGIPAQRKIPAFAPETFKQWFFRTSPRRGGPIGPPREAQ
;
A
#
# COMPACT_ATOMS: atom_id res chain seq x y z
N SER A 1 -12.55 19.62 3.43
CA SER A 1 -11.09 19.84 3.42
C SER A 1 -10.39 18.81 4.28
N LEU A 2 -9.10 18.60 4.07
CA LEU A 2 -8.28 17.68 4.86
C LEU A 2 -8.25 18.07 6.34
N SER A 3 -8.16 19.36 6.64
CA SER A 3 -8.18 19.89 8.01
C SER A 3 -9.42 19.44 8.78
N HIS A 4 -10.60 19.61 8.21
CA HIS A 4 -11.85 19.16 8.82
C HIS A 4 -11.92 17.61 8.95
N ALA A 5 -11.35 16.88 8.01
CA ALA A 5 -11.31 15.42 8.07
C ALA A 5 -10.36 14.91 9.18
N ALA A 6 -9.22 15.56 9.38
CA ALA A 6 -8.27 15.25 10.44
C ALA A 6 -8.85 15.48 11.84
N LEU A 7 -9.66 16.54 12.02
CA LEU A 7 -10.37 16.86 13.27
C LEU A 7 -11.41 15.83 13.70
N ARG A 8 -11.78 14.86 12.84
CA ARG A 8 -12.63 13.75 13.26
C ARG A 8 -12.01 12.91 14.40
N CYS A 9 -10.68 12.95 14.50
CA CYS A 9 -9.98 12.26 15.58
C CYS A 9 -10.20 12.97 16.93
N VAL A 10 -11.13 12.50 17.71
CA VAL A 10 -11.45 13.01 19.07
C VAL A 10 -10.69 12.25 20.17
N GLY A 11 -9.66 11.53 19.85
CA GLY A 11 -8.78 10.91 20.85
C GLY A 11 -9.28 9.62 21.51
N VAL A 12 -10.28 8.91 20.95
CA VAL A 12 -10.84 7.67 21.53
C VAL A 12 -9.78 6.61 21.81
N GLY A 13 -8.67 6.57 21.08
CA GLY A 13 -7.51 5.73 21.36
C GLY A 13 -7.62 4.27 20.90
N LYS A 14 -8.67 3.84 20.22
CA LYS A 14 -8.77 2.46 19.68
C LYS A 14 -7.61 2.07 18.76
N CYS A 15 -6.92 3.04 18.13
CA CYS A 15 -5.75 2.81 17.30
C CYS A 15 -4.48 2.42 18.09
N ARG A 16 -4.52 2.48 19.41
CA ARG A 16 -3.41 2.14 20.31
C ARG A 16 -3.67 0.88 21.15
N ARG A 17 -4.61 0.04 20.72
CA ARG A 17 -4.88 -1.21 21.42
C ARG A 17 -3.91 -2.32 20.98
N GLU A 18 -3.50 -3.14 21.92
CA GLU A 18 -2.61 -4.29 21.69
C GLU A 18 -3.33 -5.42 20.95
N GLU A 19 -4.57 -5.69 21.36
CA GLU A 19 -5.33 -6.85 20.90
C GLU A 19 -6.60 -6.46 20.14
N GLY A 20 -7.02 -7.35 19.30
CA GLY A 20 -8.26 -7.24 18.52
C GLY A 20 -8.21 -6.17 17.44
N GLY A 21 -9.14 -6.23 16.48
CA GLY A 21 -9.26 -5.32 15.35
C GLY A 21 -8.05 -5.30 14.41
N VAL A 22 -8.13 -4.45 13.39
CA VAL A 22 -7.12 -4.36 12.32
C VAL A 22 -6.37 -3.03 12.30
N MET A 23 -6.71 -2.10 13.20
CA MET A 23 -6.12 -0.75 13.24
C MET A 23 -4.66 -0.74 13.66
N CYS A 24 -3.92 0.13 12.96
CA CYS A 24 -2.56 0.57 13.21
C CYS A 24 -1.56 -0.55 13.50
N PRO A 25 -1.28 -1.42 12.50
CA PRO A 25 -0.17 -2.37 12.61
C PRO A 25 1.17 -1.71 12.91
N SER A 26 1.38 -0.49 12.38
CA SER A 26 2.59 0.29 12.62
C SER A 26 2.73 0.70 14.07
N TRP A 27 1.66 1.14 14.74
CA TRP A 27 1.70 1.44 16.16
C TRP A 27 1.99 0.18 17.00
N ARG A 28 1.37 -0.95 16.68
CA ARG A 28 1.62 -2.23 17.37
C ARG A 28 3.08 -2.69 17.28
N ALA A 29 3.76 -2.32 16.19
CA ALA A 29 5.17 -2.67 15.99
C ALA A 29 6.13 -1.71 16.69
N THR A 30 5.79 -0.44 16.84
CA THR A 30 6.70 0.59 17.34
C THR A 30 6.31 1.15 18.71
N HIS A 31 5.04 1.08 19.09
CA HIS A 31 4.44 1.72 20.28
C HIS A 31 4.59 3.25 20.32
N GLU A 32 4.93 3.87 19.19
CA GLU A 32 5.11 5.30 19.07
C GLU A 32 3.85 6.00 18.59
N GLU A 33 3.51 7.13 19.21
CA GLU A 33 2.28 7.87 18.91
C GLU A 33 2.20 8.34 17.46
N GLU A 34 3.32 8.79 16.89
CA GLU A 34 3.38 9.23 15.49
C GLU A 34 2.95 8.14 14.49
N HIS A 35 3.06 6.86 14.86
CA HIS A 35 2.67 5.73 14.03
C HIS A 35 1.24 5.26 14.28
N SER A 36 0.51 5.94 15.15
CA SER A 36 -0.92 5.68 15.39
C SER A 36 -1.81 6.47 14.41
N THR A 37 -3.06 6.04 14.24
CA THR A 37 -4.06 6.83 13.49
C THR A 37 -4.25 8.21 14.11
N ARG A 38 -4.27 8.27 15.44
CA ARG A 38 -4.44 9.52 16.20
C ARG A 38 -3.27 10.46 15.96
N GLY A 39 -2.02 10.02 16.17
CA GLY A 39 -0.85 10.86 15.99
C GLY A 39 -0.75 11.42 14.57
N ARG A 40 -0.97 10.57 13.56
CA ARG A 40 -0.99 11.00 12.16
C ARG A 40 -2.09 12.02 11.86
N ALA A 41 -3.28 11.84 12.42
CA ALA A 41 -4.36 12.81 12.24
C ALA A 41 -4.02 14.16 12.88
N HIS A 42 -3.39 14.16 14.06
CA HIS A 42 -2.91 15.39 14.71
C HIS A 42 -1.83 16.10 13.88
N LEU A 43 -0.79 15.38 13.43
CA LEU A 43 0.27 15.97 12.60
C LEU A 43 -0.29 16.58 11.31
N LEU A 44 -1.23 15.91 10.64
CA LEU A 44 -1.90 16.46 9.47
C LEU A 44 -2.73 17.69 9.77
N TRP A 45 -3.39 17.74 10.93
CA TRP A 45 -4.12 18.91 11.34
C TRP A 45 -3.18 20.08 11.65
N GLU A 46 -2.13 19.87 12.45
CA GLU A 46 -1.12 20.89 12.77
C GLU A 46 -0.45 21.45 11.50
N MET A 47 -0.15 20.57 10.54
CA MET A 47 0.35 20.99 9.22
C MET A 47 -0.63 21.95 8.52
N THR A 48 -1.93 21.72 8.63
CA THR A 48 -2.94 22.58 7.99
C THR A 48 -3.15 23.90 8.73
N GLN A 49 -2.79 23.98 10.02
CA GLN A 49 -2.80 25.24 10.78
C GLN A 49 -1.56 26.09 10.49
N GLY A 50 -0.40 25.46 10.24
CA GLY A 50 0.83 26.17 9.91
C GLY A 50 1.51 26.87 11.09
N GLU A 51 1.10 26.59 12.33
CA GLU A 51 1.68 27.20 13.54
C GLU A 51 2.95 26.45 13.99
N VAL A 52 2.84 25.14 14.16
CA VAL A 52 3.94 24.25 14.58
C VAL A 52 4.66 23.71 13.36
N ILE A 53 3.95 23.07 12.44
CA ILE A 53 4.48 22.55 11.17
C ILE A 53 4.28 23.63 10.10
N ARG A 54 5.36 24.33 9.75
CA ARG A 54 5.31 25.49 8.84
C ARG A 54 5.54 25.16 7.39
N ASP A 55 6.14 24.01 7.09
CA ASP A 55 6.50 23.60 5.72
C ASP A 55 5.29 23.08 4.92
N GLY A 56 4.11 23.02 5.55
CA GLY A 56 2.85 22.64 4.93
C GLY A 56 2.94 21.30 4.22
N TRP A 57 2.51 21.25 2.96
CA TRP A 57 2.51 20.04 2.14
C TRP A 57 3.91 19.45 1.84
N HIS A 58 4.99 20.16 2.19
CA HIS A 58 6.37 19.73 1.97
C HIS A 58 7.07 19.24 3.25
N SER A 59 6.31 19.12 4.37
CA SER A 59 6.83 18.66 5.65
C SER A 59 7.36 17.23 5.60
N GLU A 60 8.63 17.07 5.96
CA GLU A 60 9.27 15.76 6.08
C GLU A 60 8.78 15.00 7.31
N GLU A 61 8.44 15.68 8.40
CA GLU A 61 7.90 15.09 9.64
C GLU A 61 6.57 14.39 9.37
N VAL A 62 5.67 15.07 8.66
CA VAL A 62 4.38 14.49 8.29
C VAL A 62 4.59 13.31 7.35
N LYS A 63 5.49 13.44 6.35
CA LYS A 63 5.82 12.36 5.45
C LYS A 63 6.36 11.15 6.20
N HIS A 64 7.31 11.35 7.12
CA HIS A 64 7.91 10.29 7.94
C HIS A 64 6.84 9.53 8.74
N SER A 65 5.97 10.24 9.44
CA SER A 65 4.88 9.61 10.20
C SER A 65 3.95 8.77 9.31
N LEU A 66 3.75 9.19 8.05
CA LEU A 66 2.90 8.50 7.08
C LEU A 66 3.61 7.34 6.39
N ASP A 67 4.94 7.27 6.37
CA ASP A 67 5.68 6.24 5.62
C ASP A 67 5.36 4.82 6.13
N LEU A 68 5.27 4.62 7.44
CA LEU A 68 4.88 3.32 8.03
C LEU A 68 3.37 3.03 7.94
N CYS A 69 2.55 3.95 7.44
CA CYS A 69 1.13 3.67 7.21
C CYS A 69 0.96 2.78 5.99
N LEU A 70 0.42 1.57 6.19
CA LEU A 70 0.19 0.59 5.13
C LEU A 70 -0.96 0.96 4.18
N ALA A 71 -1.67 2.07 4.43
CA ALA A 71 -2.86 2.50 3.68
C ALA A 71 -3.94 1.40 3.57
N CYS A 72 -4.01 0.49 4.54
CA CYS A 72 -4.87 -0.70 4.55
C CYS A 72 -6.36 -0.40 4.80
N LYS A 73 -6.72 0.86 5.08
CA LYS A 73 -8.08 1.32 5.46
C LYS A 73 -8.69 0.68 6.70
N GLY A 74 -7.95 -0.11 7.48
CA GLY A 74 -8.42 -0.68 8.73
C GLY A 74 -8.93 0.39 9.71
N CYS A 75 -8.33 1.58 9.72
CA CYS A 75 -8.83 2.71 10.53
C CYS A 75 -10.23 3.16 10.12
N LYS A 76 -10.60 3.10 8.84
CA LYS A 76 -11.92 3.54 8.39
C LYS A 76 -13.07 2.69 8.97
N SER A 77 -12.84 1.38 9.12
CA SER A 77 -13.84 0.45 9.67
C SER A 77 -13.76 0.33 11.20
N ASP A 78 -12.55 0.32 11.77
CA ASP A 78 -12.35 0.08 13.20
C ASP A 78 -12.46 1.34 14.07
N CYS A 79 -12.23 2.52 13.50
CA CYS A 79 -12.32 3.78 14.23
C CYS A 79 -13.79 4.19 14.44
N PRO A 80 -14.23 4.45 15.68
CA PRO A 80 -15.62 4.83 15.95
C PRO A 80 -16.03 6.14 15.26
N VAL A 81 -15.05 7.00 14.95
CA VAL A 81 -15.25 8.28 14.26
C VAL A 81 -14.79 8.24 12.80
N THR A 82 -14.57 7.05 12.26
CA THR A 82 -14.32 6.77 10.84
C THR A 82 -13.17 7.58 10.22
N VAL A 83 -12.06 7.75 10.94
CA VAL A 83 -10.84 8.39 10.39
C VAL A 83 -10.26 7.51 9.28
N ASP A 84 -10.08 8.06 8.08
CA ASP A 84 -9.56 7.35 6.90
C ASP A 84 -8.14 7.82 6.55
N LEU A 85 -7.15 7.37 7.32
CA LEU A 85 -5.74 7.76 7.09
C LEU A 85 -5.21 7.35 5.72
N ALA A 86 -5.76 6.30 5.12
CA ALA A 86 -5.34 5.90 3.77
C ALA A 86 -5.67 7.00 2.74
N THR A 87 -6.86 7.58 2.84
CA THR A 87 -7.26 8.70 1.99
C THR A 87 -6.46 9.97 2.31
N TYR A 88 -6.21 10.26 3.61
CA TYR A 88 -5.42 11.43 4.01
C TYR A 88 -3.96 11.32 3.55
N LYS A 89 -3.36 10.13 3.64
CA LYS A 89 -2.02 9.85 3.10
C LYS A 89 -1.98 10.06 1.58
N ALA A 90 -2.97 9.59 0.85
CA ALA A 90 -3.04 9.77 -0.59
C ALA A 90 -3.12 11.27 -0.97
N GLU A 91 -3.96 12.03 -0.27
CA GLU A 91 -4.08 13.49 -0.44
C GLU A 91 -2.74 14.20 -0.14
N PHE A 92 -2.14 13.93 1.02
CA PHE A 92 -0.84 14.50 1.38
C PHE A 92 0.22 14.19 0.32
N LEU A 93 0.39 12.93 -0.08
CA LEU A 93 1.41 12.54 -1.04
C LEU A 93 1.16 13.11 -2.44
N SER A 94 -0.10 13.38 -2.82
CA SER A 94 -0.42 14.04 -4.08
C SER A 94 0.14 15.46 -4.13
N HIS A 95 0.03 16.20 -3.02
CA HIS A 95 0.59 17.54 -2.88
C HIS A 95 2.11 17.54 -2.66
N TYR A 96 2.61 16.66 -1.78
CA TYR A 96 4.04 16.53 -1.48
C TYR A 96 4.88 16.28 -2.74
N TYR A 97 4.42 15.41 -3.64
CA TYR A 97 5.12 15.11 -4.90
C TYR A 97 4.73 15.99 -6.08
N LYS A 98 3.96 17.05 -5.86
CA LYS A 98 3.64 18.00 -6.93
C LYS A 98 4.90 18.73 -7.38
N GLY A 99 5.32 18.51 -8.62
CA GLY A 99 6.58 19.03 -9.17
C GLY A 99 7.86 18.32 -8.72
N ARG A 100 7.75 17.19 -8.01
CA ARG A 100 8.89 16.36 -7.57
C ARG A 100 8.80 14.96 -8.16
N LEU A 101 9.95 14.34 -8.40
CA LEU A 101 9.98 12.92 -8.79
C LEU A 101 9.59 12.04 -7.60
N ARG A 102 8.78 11.03 -7.89
CA ARG A 102 8.44 9.99 -6.92
C ARG A 102 9.57 8.96 -6.82
N PRO A 103 9.69 8.22 -5.71
CA PRO A 103 10.64 7.11 -5.64
C PRO A 103 10.30 6.02 -6.67
N LEU A 104 11.32 5.29 -7.15
CA LEU A 104 11.19 4.31 -8.23
C LEU A 104 10.11 3.24 -7.96
N ASN A 105 10.01 2.79 -6.70
CA ASN A 105 8.98 1.84 -6.29
C ASN A 105 7.55 2.38 -6.49
N ALA A 106 7.33 3.69 -6.39
CA ALA A 106 6.01 4.27 -6.64
C ALA A 106 5.60 4.14 -8.11
N TYR A 107 6.55 4.24 -9.04
CA TYR A 107 6.27 4.00 -10.47
C TYR A 107 6.11 2.51 -10.78
N ALA A 108 6.94 1.65 -10.20
CA ALA A 108 6.87 0.21 -10.41
C ALA A 108 5.56 -0.39 -9.87
N PHE A 109 5.23 -0.11 -8.61
CA PHE A 109 4.03 -0.68 -7.96
C PHE A 109 2.74 0.10 -8.26
N GLY A 110 2.83 1.40 -8.55
CA GLY A 110 1.68 2.20 -8.94
C GLY A 110 1.07 1.80 -10.28
N ASN A 111 1.86 1.18 -11.17
CA ASN A 111 1.42 0.68 -12.47
C ASN A 111 1.49 -0.85 -12.55
N ILE A 112 1.33 -1.55 -11.42
CA ILE A 112 1.54 -3.01 -11.37
C ILE A 112 0.55 -3.78 -12.26
N ASP A 113 -0.68 -3.30 -12.42
CA ASP A 113 -1.69 -3.87 -13.29
C ASP A 113 -1.28 -3.79 -14.76
N LEU A 114 -0.73 -2.65 -15.19
CA LEU A 114 -0.17 -2.48 -16.54
C LEU A 114 1.00 -3.43 -16.78
N TRP A 115 1.97 -3.46 -15.86
CA TRP A 115 3.13 -4.36 -15.96
C TRP A 115 2.71 -5.83 -15.95
N ALA A 116 1.78 -6.21 -15.09
CA ALA A 116 1.27 -7.58 -15.03
C ALA A 116 0.50 -7.96 -16.31
N SER A 117 -0.29 -7.04 -16.85
CA SER A 117 -1.01 -7.25 -18.12
C SER A 117 -0.05 -7.46 -19.29
N LEU A 118 0.98 -6.62 -19.40
CA LEU A 118 2.02 -6.78 -20.43
C LEU A 118 2.79 -8.09 -20.27
N ALA A 119 3.21 -8.41 -19.03
CA ALA A 119 3.94 -9.62 -18.70
C ALA A 119 3.15 -10.91 -18.97
N SER A 120 1.83 -10.85 -18.83
CA SER A 120 0.96 -12.01 -19.07
C SER A 120 0.91 -12.46 -20.54
N ASN A 121 1.34 -11.61 -21.49
CA ASN A 121 1.41 -11.98 -22.90
C ASN A 121 2.65 -12.84 -23.23
N ALA A 122 3.73 -12.73 -22.42
CA ALA A 122 4.97 -13.49 -22.63
C ALA A 122 5.59 -13.89 -21.28
N PRO A 123 4.90 -14.71 -20.44
CA PRO A 123 5.34 -15.02 -19.08
C PRO A 123 6.70 -15.71 -19.03
N GLY A 124 7.02 -16.57 -20.01
CA GLY A 124 8.32 -17.23 -20.12
C GLY A 124 9.48 -16.26 -20.29
N LEU A 125 9.33 -15.24 -21.16
CA LEU A 125 10.35 -14.23 -21.39
C LEU A 125 10.54 -13.33 -20.16
N VAL A 126 9.45 -12.95 -19.52
CA VAL A 126 9.49 -12.15 -18.28
C VAL A 126 10.14 -12.94 -17.15
N ASN A 127 9.82 -14.22 -17.02
CA ASN A 127 10.46 -15.08 -16.03
C ASN A 127 11.97 -15.24 -16.32
N LEU A 128 12.36 -15.37 -17.56
CA LEU A 128 13.79 -15.42 -17.91
C LEU A 128 14.52 -14.17 -17.41
N THR A 129 13.96 -12.98 -17.62
CA THR A 129 14.59 -11.72 -17.19
C THR A 129 14.53 -11.48 -15.69
N THR A 130 13.46 -11.90 -15.01
CA THR A 130 13.27 -11.65 -13.58
C THR A 130 13.83 -12.75 -12.68
N GLN A 131 14.17 -13.94 -13.21
CA GLN A 131 14.69 -15.06 -12.44
C GLN A 131 16.21 -15.28 -12.64
N LEU A 132 16.79 -14.86 -13.77
CA LEU A 132 18.23 -14.91 -13.97
C LEU A 132 18.95 -13.97 -12.97
N PRO A 133 19.98 -14.45 -12.24
CA PRO A 133 20.55 -13.70 -11.11
C PRO A 133 20.96 -12.27 -11.45
N PHE A 134 21.72 -12.08 -12.53
CA PHE A 134 22.18 -10.75 -12.92
C PHE A 134 21.05 -9.81 -13.38
N LEU A 135 20.15 -10.28 -14.24
CA LEU A 135 19.02 -9.49 -14.74
C LEU A 135 18.00 -9.19 -13.64
N ARG A 136 17.77 -10.14 -12.77
CA ARG A 136 16.92 -9.97 -11.58
C ARG A 136 17.42 -8.82 -10.69
N ASP A 137 18.71 -8.73 -10.46
CA ASP A 137 19.26 -7.72 -9.56
C ASP A 137 19.17 -6.32 -10.19
N ILE A 138 19.36 -6.22 -11.50
CA ILE A 138 19.09 -4.98 -12.26
C ILE A 138 17.60 -4.63 -12.19
N ALA A 139 16.70 -5.58 -12.43
CA ALA A 139 15.25 -5.36 -12.35
C ALA A 139 14.81 -4.86 -10.97
N LYS A 140 15.37 -5.44 -9.89
CA LYS A 140 15.11 -4.96 -8.53
C LYS A 140 15.59 -3.53 -8.30
N LEU A 141 16.79 -3.20 -8.77
CA LEU A 141 17.34 -1.85 -8.64
C LEU A 141 16.45 -0.83 -9.36
N LEU A 142 16.04 -1.11 -10.59
CA LEU A 142 15.16 -0.22 -11.37
C LEU A 142 13.75 -0.11 -10.79
N ALA A 143 13.26 -1.17 -10.15
CA ALA A 143 11.94 -1.17 -9.49
C ALA A 143 11.99 -0.63 -8.05
N GLY A 144 13.16 -0.30 -7.51
CA GLY A 144 13.33 0.11 -6.11
C GLY A 144 12.97 -0.99 -5.11
N ILE A 145 13.23 -2.26 -5.48
CA ILE A 145 12.96 -3.45 -4.66
C ILE A 145 14.22 -3.81 -3.87
N PRO A 146 14.15 -3.98 -2.53
CA PRO A 146 15.28 -4.42 -1.72
C PRO A 146 15.85 -5.76 -2.20
N ALA A 147 17.19 -5.90 -2.15
CA ALA A 147 17.90 -7.09 -2.64
C ALA A 147 17.42 -8.41 -1.99
N GLN A 148 17.00 -8.35 -0.71
CA GLN A 148 16.51 -9.48 0.07
C GLN A 148 15.15 -10.03 -0.41
N ARG A 149 14.37 -9.21 -1.13
CA ARG A 149 13.06 -9.62 -1.64
C ARG A 149 13.21 -10.45 -2.90
N LYS A 150 12.38 -11.49 -3.03
CA LYS A 150 12.28 -12.29 -4.27
C LYS A 150 11.15 -11.73 -5.14
N ILE A 151 11.39 -11.64 -6.45
CA ILE A 151 10.35 -11.35 -7.42
C ILE A 151 9.64 -12.68 -7.71
N PRO A 152 8.31 -12.78 -7.53
CA PRO A 152 7.58 -14.00 -7.85
C PRO A 152 7.62 -14.27 -9.37
N ALA A 153 7.65 -15.52 -9.75
CA ALA A 153 7.54 -15.91 -11.15
C ALA A 153 6.09 -15.78 -11.63
N PHE A 154 5.91 -15.37 -12.89
CA PHE A 154 4.61 -15.36 -13.53
C PHE A 154 4.16 -16.78 -13.87
N ALA A 155 2.87 -17.05 -13.62
CA ALA A 155 2.24 -18.30 -14.02
C ALA A 155 2.14 -18.40 -15.56
N PRO A 156 2.10 -19.62 -16.13
CA PRO A 156 1.94 -19.81 -17.57
C PRO A 156 0.62 -19.26 -18.14
N GLU A 157 -0.40 -19.21 -17.30
CA GLU A 157 -1.73 -18.66 -17.65
C GLU A 157 -2.18 -17.65 -16.59
N THR A 158 -3.06 -16.71 -16.98
CA THR A 158 -3.64 -15.75 -16.05
C THR A 158 -4.66 -16.40 -15.13
N PHE A 159 -4.85 -15.85 -13.92
CA PHE A 159 -5.89 -16.32 -13.01
C PHE A 159 -7.28 -16.33 -13.66
N LYS A 160 -7.59 -15.32 -14.50
CA LYS A 160 -8.87 -15.27 -15.22
C LYS A 160 -9.03 -16.47 -16.16
N GLN A 161 -8.02 -16.80 -16.95
CA GLN A 161 -8.05 -17.95 -17.86
C GLN A 161 -8.22 -19.25 -17.09
N TRP A 162 -7.41 -19.46 -16.03
CA TRP A 162 -7.52 -20.60 -15.14
C TRP A 162 -8.92 -20.69 -14.51
N PHE A 163 -9.42 -19.58 -13.94
CA PHE A 163 -10.71 -19.56 -13.26
C PHE A 163 -11.86 -19.92 -14.22
N PHE A 164 -11.93 -19.30 -15.40
CA PHE A 164 -13.02 -19.58 -16.36
C PHE A 164 -12.89 -20.97 -17.02
N ARG A 165 -11.70 -21.55 -17.04
CA ARG A 165 -11.50 -22.93 -17.50
C ARG A 165 -11.91 -23.96 -16.45
N THR A 166 -11.68 -23.69 -15.17
CA THR A 166 -11.91 -24.63 -14.07
C THR A 166 -13.24 -24.44 -13.36
N SER A 167 -13.80 -23.23 -13.38
CA SER A 167 -15.10 -22.98 -12.75
C SER A 167 -16.24 -23.50 -13.64
N PRO A 168 -17.11 -24.37 -13.12
CA PRO A 168 -18.29 -24.79 -13.86
C PRO A 168 -19.19 -23.58 -14.14
N ARG A 169 -19.67 -23.48 -15.36
CA ARG A 169 -20.63 -22.44 -15.77
C ARG A 169 -21.85 -22.53 -14.85
N ARG A 170 -22.14 -21.46 -14.11
CA ARG A 170 -23.32 -21.19 -13.27
C ARG A 170 -24.05 -22.44 -12.74
N GLY A 171 -23.79 -22.84 -11.51
CA GLY A 171 -24.67 -23.73 -10.73
C GLY A 171 -24.08 -25.04 -10.19
N GLY A 172 -22.81 -25.36 -10.44
CA GLY A 172 -22.17 -26.54 -9.88
C GLY A 172 -21.15 -26.19 -8.76
N PRO A 173 -20.88 -27.13 -7.82
CA PRO A 173 -19.86 -26.93 -6.81
C PRO A 173 -18.47 -26.76 -7.43
N ILE A 174 -17.69 -25.83 -6.90
CA ILE A 174 -16.28 -25.63 -7.29
C ILE A 174 -15.51 -26.91 -6.88
N GLY A 175 -15.17 -27.73 -7.87
CA GLY A 175 -14.34 -28.91 -7.64
C GLY A 175 -12.87 -28.53 -7.45
N PRO A 176 -12.07 -29.39 -6.79
CA PRO A 176 -10.63 -29.17 -6.66
C PRO A 176 -9.94 -29.11 -8.05
N PRO A 177 -8.81 -28.38 -8.17
CA PRO A 177 -8.04 -28.34 -9.42
C PRO A 177 -7.73 -29.77 -9.88
N ARG A 178 -7.99 -30.08 -11.14
CA ARG A 178 -7.52 -31.34 -11.72
C ARG A 178 -5.99 -31.25 -11.77
N GLU A 179 -5.34 -32.10 -11.00
CA GLU A 179 -3.90 -32.33 -11.12
C GLU A 179 -3.60 -32.67 -12.59
N ALA A 180 -2.64 -31.95 -13.17
CA ALA A 180 -2.16 -32.23 -14.51
C ALA A 180 -1.47 -33.61 -14.47
N GLN A 181 -2.08 -34.58 -15.17
CA GLN A 181 -1.43 -35.85 -15.51
C GLN A 181 -0.39 -35.62 -16.60
#